data_3bd081de7bd353f17bfb4f1a26e32b3f
#
_entry.id   3bd081de7bd353f17bfb4f1a26e32b3f
#
_cell.length_a   1.000
_cell.length_b   1.000
_cell.length_c   1.000
_cell.angle_alpha   90.00
_cell.angle_beta   90.00
_cell.angle_gamma   90.00
#
_symmetry.space_group_name_H-M   'P 1'
#
loop_
_entity.id
_entity.type
_entity.pdbx_description
1 polymer ?
#
loop_
_entity_poly.entity_id
_entity_poly.type
_entity_poly.pdbx_seq_one_letter_code
_entity_poly.pdbx_strand_id
1 'polypeptide(L)'
;MRAILYNEFGGPEVLALGHTDKPVPGPGQVRVKVMTAGVNPLDHKRRYGWVEQFYPTTFPAVPGLEFAGVVDALGEGGDTGAVPGEILAVGDEVFGWSSTGSYAEYALAGDIVRKPAALSFDAAATLPVAGETAQRVLDLLGLKEGETLLLHGAAGAVGQVATQLAVAAGATVVGTASPANHDFLRSLGAVPVAYGAGLADRVRAAAPQGIDAVFDAAGQDALPVSIALLGGATDRIVTIADMHAADHGVVFSAGGTPPEEVRAVMAAHARLAVEGRLAVPVVETFALADAAKAQELSEAGHVRGKLIIKV
;
A
#
# COMPACT_ATOMS: atom_id res chain seq x y z
N MET A 1 8.30 -18.48 18.12
CA MET A 1 8.85 -17.84 16.93
C MET A 1 9.37 -16.44 17.26
N ARG A 2 10.35 -15.94 16.53
CA ARG A 2 10.78 -14.54 16.63
C ARG A 2 9.74 -13.64 15.99
N ALA A 3 9.48 -12.48 16.62
CA ALA A 3 8.60 -11.44 16.09
C ALA A 3 9.00 -10.08 16.68
N ILE A 4 8.63 -9.02 16.00
CA ILE A 4 8.59 -7.68 16.59
C ILE A 4 7.30 -7.57 17.40
N LEU A 5 7.43 -7.13 18.63
CA LEU A 5 6.31 -6.99 19.58
C LEU A 5 6.27 -5.57 20.11
N TYR A 6 5.07 -5.07 20.37
CA TYR A 6 4.85 -3.86 21.16
C TYR A 6 3.65 -4.08 22.11
N ASN A 7 3.74 -3.49 23.32
CA ASN A 7 2.79 -3.71 24.41
C ASN A 7 1.97 -2.45 24.76
N GLU A 8 2.28 -1.35 24.12
CA GLU A 8 1.63 -0.04 24.31
C GLU A 8 1.79 0.80 23.05
N PHE A 9 0.96 1.80 22.89
CA PHE A 9 1.13 2.78 21.81
C PHE A 9 2.31 3.69 22.09
N GLY A 10 3.05 4.06 21.03
CA GLY A 10 4.22 4.93 21.20
C GLY A 10 5.00 5.12 19.91
N GLY A 11 6.17 5.72 20.04
CA GLY A 11 7.15 5.88 18.97
C GLY A 11 7.86 4.56 18.61
N PRO A 12 8.86 4.61 17.71
CA PRO A 12 9.58 3.40 17.28
C PRO A 12 10.23 2.61 18.43
N GLU A 13 10.51 3.27 19.55
CA GLU A 13 11.13 2.69 20.77
C GLU A 13 10.28 1.61 21.44
N VAL A 14 8.96 1.57 21.18
CA VAL A 14 8.11 0.51 21.74
C VAL A 14 8.25 -0.82 20.99
N LEU A 15 8.88 -0.82 19.82
CA LEU A 15 9.10 -2.01 19.01
C LEU A 15 10.31 -2.81 19.52
N ALA A 16 10.09 -4.04 19.92
CA ALA A 16 11.15 -4.92 20.41
C ALA A 16 11.14 -6.27 19.69
N LEU A 17 12.33 -6.75 19.30
CA LEU A 17 12.45 -8.14 18.86
C LEU A 17 12.27 -9.07 20.09
N GLY A 18 11.30 -9.95 20.00
CA GLY A 18 10.96 -10.86 21.05
C GLY A 18 10.57 -12.25 20.53
N HIS A 19 9.96 -13.02 21.42
CA HIS A 19 9.44 -14.35 21.11
C HIS A 19 7.96 -14.43 21.47
N THR A 20 7.19 -15.04 20.59
CA THR A 20 5.77 -15.36 20.82
C THR A 20 5.49 -16.78 20.31
N ASP A 21 4.33 -17.32 20.66
CA ASP A 21 3.90 -18.61 20.15
C ASP A 21 3.71 -18.56 18.63
N LYS A 22 4.04 -19.67 17.97
CA LYS A 22 3.75 -19.84 16.55
C LYS A 22 2.24 -19.95 16.37
N PRO A 23 1.59 -19.08 15.58
CA PRO A 23 0.14 -19.10 15.48
C PRO A 23 -0.37 -20.41 14.86
N VAL A 24 -1.47 -20.91 15.36
CA VAL A 24 -2.11 -22.14 14.85
C VAL A 24 -3.25 -21.72 13.90
N PRO A 25 -3.25 -22.17 12.62
CA PRO A 25 -4.31 -21.84 11.71
C PRO A 25 -5.62 -22.53 12.11
N GLY A 26 -6.67 -21.75 12.31
CA GLY A 26 -8.04 -22.22 12.50
C GLY A 26 -8.70 -22.62 11.16
N PRO A 27 -9.99 -23.01 11.18
CA PRO A 27 -10.74 -23.34 9.98
C PRO A 27 -10.68 -22.21 8.95
N GLY A 28 -10.41 -22.54 7.68
CA GLY A 28 -10.28 -21.58 6.60
C GLY A 28 -9.01 -20.72 6.60
N GLN A 29 -8.14 -20.87 7.60
CA GLN A 29 -6.93 -20.08 7.71
C GLN A 29 -5.69 -20.78 7.14
N VAL A 30 -4.74 -19.97 6.71
CA VAL A 30 -3.43 -20.42 6.21
C VAL A 30 -2.34 -19.79 7.06
N ARG A 31 -1.40 -20.60 7.54
CA ARG A 31 -0.18 -20.09 8.16
C ARG A 31 0.92 -20.04 7.11
N VAL A 32 1.61 -18.90 7.07
CA VAL A 32 2.70 -18.66 6.13
C VAL A 32 3.99 -18.43 6.91
N LYS A 33 5.07 -19.08 6.48
CA LYS A 33 6.43 -18.70 6.86
C LYS A 33 6.80 -17.45 6.07
N VAL A 34 6.93 -16.32 6.75
CA VAL A 34 7.24 -15.03 6.14
C VAL A 34 8.69 -15.00 5.69
N MET A 35 8.92 -14.60 4.46
CA MET A 35 10.25 -14.39 3.89
C MET A 35 10.59 -12.91 3.79
N THR A 36 9.58 -12.10 3.43
CA THR A 36 9.70 -10.66 3.28
C THR A 36 8.39 -10.01 3.71
N ALA A 37 8.45 -8.97 4.53
CA ALA A 37 7.33 -8.13 4.92
C ALA A 37 7.50 -6.73 4.32
N GLY A 38 6.40 -6.11 3.85
CA GLY A 38 6.39 -4.72 3.41
C GLY A 38 6.21 -3.76 4.57
N VAL A 39 6.79 -2.56 4.47
CA VAL A 39 6.63 -1.47 5.44
C VAL A 39 5.72 -0.39 4.85
N ASN A 40 4.75 0.05 5.63
CA ASN A 40 3.73 1.00 5.21
C ASN A 40 3.57 2.15 6.22
N PRO A 41 3.17 3.35 5.77
CA PRO A 41 2.81 4.43 6.69
C PRO A 41 1.70 4.04 7.69
N LEU A 42 0.83 3.09 7.32
CA LEU A 42 -0.21 2.60 8.22
C LEU A 42 0.37 1.83 9.43
N ASP A 43 1.55 1.22 9.31
CA ASP A 43 2.20 0.49 10.41
C ASP A 43 2.54 1.42 11.59
N HIS A 44 3.14 2.58 11.31
CA HIS A 44 3.42 3.54 12.38
C HIS A 44 2.16 4.26 12.89
N LYS A 45 1.17 4.54 12.03
CA LYS A 45 -0.11 5.10 12.46
C LYS A 45 -0.85 4.16 13.43
N ARG A 46 -0.80 2.84 13.18
CA ARG A 46 -1.32 1.82 14.12
C ARG A 46 -0.51 1.79 15.41
N ARG A 47 0.81 1.80 15.31
CA ARG A 47 1.71 1.81 16.48
C ARG A 47 1.46 3.02 17.40
N TYR A 48 1.13 4.20 16.84
CA TYR A 48 0.73 5.36 17.62
C TYR A 48 -0.72 5.32 18.13
N GLY A 49 -1.54 4.39 17.69
CA GLY A 49 -2.97 4.34 18.01
C GLY A 49 -3.82 5.37 17.27
N TRP A 50 -3.28 6.07 16.26
CA TRP A 50 -4.01 7.13 15.55
C TRP A 50 -5.20 6.61 14.72
N VAL A 51 -5.21 5.33 14.40
CA VAL A 51 -6.23 4.69 13.57
C VAL A 51 -6.99 3.58 14.30
N GLU A 52 -6.98 3.62 15.63
CA GLU A 52 -7.58 2.60 16.52
C GLU A 52 -9.07 2.39 16.24
N GLN A 53 -9.78 3.44 15.87
CA GLN A 53 -11.20 3.36 15.48
C GLN A 53 -11.47 2.50 14.24
N PHE A 54 -10.47 2.32 13.35
CA PHE A 54 -10.57 1.51 12.13
C PHE A 54 -9.87 0.16 12.27
N TYR A 55 -8.80 0.13 13.06
CA TYR A 55 -7.91 -1.02 13.22
C TYR A 55 -7.60 -1.24 14.71
N PRO A 56 -8.56 -1.81 15.49
CA PRO A 56 -8.36 -2.07 16.92
C PRO A 56 -7.13 -2.94 17.17
N THR A 57 -6.35 -2.57 18.19
CA THR A 57 -5.11 -3.23 18.56
C THR A 57 -5.27 -4.00 19.86
N THR A 58 -4.87 -5.28 19.89
CA THR A 58 -4.79 -6.09 21.11
C THR A 58 -3.32 -6.34 21.44
N PHE A 59 -2.91 -5.97 22.64
CA PHE A 59 -1.53 -6.15 23.11
C PHE A 59 -1.33 -7.53 23.79
N PRO A 60 -0.13 -8.15 23.64
CA PRO A 60 0.98 -7.72 22.80
C PRO A 60 0.63 -7.83 21.32
N ALA A 61 1.04 -6.83 20.52
CA ALA A 61 0.75 -6.79 19.10
C ALA A 61 2.01 -6.98 18.24
N VAL A 62 1.82 -7.63 17.10
CA VAL A 62 2.84 -7.76 16.04
C VAL A 62 2.49 -6.80 14.91
N PRO A 63 3.38 -5.88 14.51
CA PRO A 63 3.12 -4.98 13.39
C PRO A 63 3.26 -5.66 12.03
N GLY A 64 2.91 -4.92 10.97
CA GLY A 64 3.04 -5.34 9.57
C GLY A 64 1.74 -5.86 8.98
N LEU A 65 1.43 -5.40 7.77
CA LEU A 65 0.17 -5.67 7.10
C LEU A 65 0.30 -6.68 5.97
N GLU A 66 1.45 -6.73 5.31
CA GLU A 66 1.64 -7.48 4.08
C GLU A 66 2.93 -8.26 4.10
N PHE A 67 2.94 -9.33 3.34
CA PHE A 67 4.10 -10.21 3.23
C PHE A 67 4.16 -10.95 1.89
N ALA A 68 5.32 -11.56 1.63
CA ALA A 68 5.50 -12.69 0.73
C ALA A 68 6.21 -13.82 1.48
N GLY A 69 5.81 -15.07 1.25
CA GLY A 69 6.33 -16.21 2.01
C GLY A 69 5.89 -17.56 1.46
N VAL A 70 6.03 -18.58 2.28
CA VAL A 70 5.75 -19.98 1.92
C VAL A 70 4.68 -20.54 2.85
N VAL A 71 3.67 -21.19 2.31
CA VAL A 71 2.63 -21.86 3.09
C VAL A 71 3.27 -22.93 3.97
N ASP A 72 3.10 -22.79 5.29
CA ASP A 72 3.69 -23.68 6.31
C ASP A 72 2.66 -24.66 6.90
N ALA A 73 1.41 -24.24 7.01
CA ALA A 73 0.31 -25.07 7.48
C ALA A 73 -1.04 -24.54 6.99
N LEU A 74 -1.99 -25.45 6.84
CA LEU A 74 -3.37 -25.17 6.48
C LEU A 74 -4.29 -25.57 7.63
N GLY A 75 -5.26 -24.73 7.98
CA GLY A 75 -6.41 -25.12 8.80
C GLY A 75 -7.42 -25.91 7.95
N GLU A 76 -8.44 -26.46 8.58
CA GLU A 76 -9.51 -27.17 7.88
C GLU A 76 -10.17 -26.24 6.85
N GLY A 77 -10.22 -26.64 5.58
CA GLY A 77 -10.74 -25.80 4.48
C GLY A 77 -9.88 -24.57 4.14
N GLY A 78 -8.66 -24.46 4.67
CA GLY A 78 -7.72 -23.38 4.37
C GLY A 78 -6.99 -23.54 3.03
N ASP A 79 -7.29 -24.59 2.30
CA ASP A 79 -6.74 -24.88 0.97
C ASP A 79 -7.46 -24.15 -0.17
N THR A 80 -8.58 -23.50 0.11
CA THR A 80 -9.30 -22.71 -0.89
C THR A 80 -8.45 -21.50 -1.28
N GLY A 81 -7.84 -21.60 -2.46
CA GLY A 81 -6.98 -20.57 -3.01
C GLY A 81 -7.71 -19.27 -3.33
N ALA A 82 -6.92 -18.27 -3.58
CA ALA A 82 -7.35 -16.90 -3.86
C ALA A 82 -8.15 -16.73 -5.15
N VAL A 83 -7.97 -17.64 -6.09
CA VAL A 83 -8.64 -17.63 -7.40
C VAL A 83 -9.58 -18.83 -7.45
N PRO A 84 -10.83 -18.67 -7.91
CA PRO A 84 -11.77 -19.79 -8.04
C PRO A 84 -11.13 -20.98 -8.76
N GLY A 85 -11.12 -22.16 -8.10
CA GLY A 85 -10.52 -23.39 -8.63
C GLY A 85 -9.04 -23.58 -8.32
N GLU A 86 -8.38 -22.65 -7.64
CA GLU A 86 -7.01 -22.80 -7.16
C GLU A 86 -7.01 -23.43 -5.76
N ILE A 87 -6.18 -24.44 -5.56
CA ILE A 87 -5.98 -25.12 -4.27
C ILE A 87 -4.57 -24.81 -3.79
N LEU A 88 -4.45 -24.26 -2.58
CA LEU A 88 -3.16 -24.05 -1.93
C LEU A 88 -2.69 -25.31 -1.22
N ALA A 89 -1.38 -25.53 -1.21
CA ALA A 89 -0.72 -26.61 -0.51
C ALA A 89 0.45 -26.11 0.33
N VAL A 90 0.84 -26.87 1.33
CA VAL A 90 2.09 -26.62 2.08
C VAL A 90 3.27 -26.63 1.09
N GLY A 91 4.10 -25.62 1.18
CA GLY A 91 5.23 -25.39 0.26
C GLY A 91 4.94 -24.42 -0.89
N ASP A 92 3.69 -24.01 -1.10
CA ASP A 92 3.37 -23.01 -2.11
C ASP A 92 3.90 -21.62 -1.70
N GLU A 93 4.46 -20.93 -2.68
CA GLU A 93 4.88 -19.54 -2.52
C GLU A 93 3.68 -18.60 -2.71
N VAL A 94 3.44 -17.73 -1.72
CA VAL A 94 2.27 -16.83 -1.68
C VAL A 94 2.68 -15.43 -1.27
N PHE A 95 1.81 -14.47 -1.54
CA PHE A 95 1.93 -13.11 -1.03
C PHE A 95 0.53 -12.54 -0.77
N GLY A 96 0.46 -11.53 0.09
CA GLY A 96 -0.80 -10.87 0.41
C GLY A 96 -0.80 -10.24 1.79
N TRP A 97 -1.97 -10.22 2.41
CA TRP A 97 -2.23 -9.57 3.69
C TRP A 97 -2.06 -10.52 4.87
N SER A 98 -1.55 -9.99 5.97
CA SER A 98 -1.47 -10.69 7.26
C SER A 98 -2.66 -10.31 8.15
N SER A 99 -3.24 -11.30 8.84
CA SER A 99 -4.24 -11.09 9.89
C SER A 99 -3.64 -11.01 11.30
N THR A 100 -2.36 -11.38 11.49
CA THR A 100 -1.70 -11.43 12.80
C THR A 100 -0.43 -10.59 12.90
N GLY A 101 -0.15 -9.77 11.91
CA GLY A 101 1.12 -9.06 11.77
C GLY A 101 2.16 -9.84 10.98
N SER A 102 2.90 -9.14 10.12
CA SER A 102 3.89 -9.75 9.20
C SER A 102 5.34 -9.58 9.65
N TYR A 103 5.62 -8.79 10.70
CA TYR A 103 6.98 -8.66 11.23
C TYR A 103 7.30 -9.82 12.19
N ALA A 104 7.15 -11.04 11.69
CA ALA A 104 7.31 -12.28 12.44
C ALA A 104 7.70 -13.43 11.51
N GLU A 105 8.38 -14.47 12.05
CA GLU A 105 8.76 -15.65 11.26
C GLU A 105 7.55 -16.39 10.65
N TYR A 106 6.38 -16.29 11.30
CA TYR A 106 5.14 -16.87 10.81
C TYR A 106 3.97 -15.93 11.06
N ALA A 107 3.06 -15.89 10.12
CA ALA A 107 1.82 -15.11 10.21
C ALA A 107 0.63 -15.96 9.76
N LEU A 108 -0.56 -15.68 10.29
CA LEU A 108 -1.79 -16.14 9.65
C LEU A 108 -2.10 -15.21 8.49
N ALA A 109 -2.47 -15.81 7.37
CA ALA A 109 -2.86 -15.08 6.19
C ALA A 109 -4.30 -14.55 6.33
N GLY A 110 -4.49 -13.32 5.86
CA GLY A 110 -5.79 -12.81 5.45
C GLY A 110 -6.03 -13.18 3.98
N ASP A 111 -6.13 -12.16 3.12
CA ASP A 111 -6.22 -12.38 1.68
C ASP A 111 -4.84 -12.63 1.07
N ILE A 112 -4.66 -13.77 0.43
CA ILE A 112 -3.40 -14.15 -0.22
C ILE A 112 -3.65 -14.67 -1.63
N VAL A 113 -2.63 -14.61 -2.46
CA VAL A 113 -2.58 -15.22 -3.79
C VAL A 113 -1.26 -15.95 -3.98
N ARG A 114 -1.25 -16.94 -4.89
CA ARG A 114 -0.04 -17.64 -5.29
C ARG A 114 0.95 -16.66 -5.93
N LYS A 115 2.20 -16.70 -5.47
CA LYS A 115 3.27 -15.88 -6.04
C LYS A 115 3.73 -16.50 -7.36
N PRO A 116 3.70 -15.75 -8.48
CA PRO A 116 4.32 -16.22 -9.71
C PRO A 116 5.82 -16.55 -9.51
N ALA A 117 6.29 -17.64 -10.08
CA ALA A 117 7.68 -18.08 -9.94
C ALA A 117 8.70 -17.02 -10.44
N ALA A 118 8.31 -16.20 -11.41
CA ALA A 118 9.15 -15.13 -11.95
C ALA A 118 9.30 -13.93 -11.01
N LEU A 119 8.45 -13.76 -9.98
CA LEU A 119 8.61 -12.71 -8.98
C LEU A 119 9.48 -13.20 -7.82
N SER A 120 10.38 -12.33 -7.34
CA SER A 120 11.04 -12.54 -6.05
C SER A 120 10.05 -12.30 -4.90
N PHE A 121 10.33 -12.83 -3.71
CA PHE A 121 9.57 -12.50 -2.51
C PHE A 121 9.56 -10.98 -2.23
N ASP A 122 10.67 -10.31 -2.50
CA ASP A 122 10.81 -8.87 -2.31
C ASP A 122 9.85 -8.08 -3.21
N ALA A 123 9.85 -8.39 -4.50
CA ALA A 123 8.94 -7.74 -5.45
C ALA A 123 7.47 -8.07 -5.13
N ALA A 124 7.16 -9.32 -4.78
CA ALA A 124 5.81 -9.72 -4.42
C ALA A 124 5.30 -9.00 -3.16
N ALA A 125 6.15 -8.83 -2.14
CA ALA A 125 5.79 -8.13 -0.89
C ALA A 125 5.54 -6.62 -1.07
N THR A 126 5.87 -6.03 -2.22
CA THR A 126 5.59 -4.60 -2.49
C THR A 126 4.18 -4.33 -3.01
N LEU A 127 3.47 -5.38 -3.45
CA LEU A 127 2.25 -5.25 -4.23
C LEU A 127 0.96 -5.14 -3.41
N PRO A 128 0.75 -5.89 -2.29
CA PRO A 128 -0.58 -6.01 -1.70
C PRO A 128 -1.18 -4.66 -1.28
N VAL A 129 -0.52 -3.94 -0.37
CA VAL A 129 -1.04 -2.66 0.15
C VAL A 129 -1.03 -1.58 -0.91
N ALA A 130 0.08 -1.41 -1.63
CA ALA A 130 0.20 -0.35 -2.62
C ALA A 130 -0.72 -0.60 -3.82
N GLY A 131 -0.83 -1.83 -4.27
CA GLY A 131 -1.65 -2.24 -5.41
C GLY A 131 -3.15 -2.10 -5.13
N GLU A 132 -3.63 -2.73 -4.05
CA GLU A 132 -5.05 -2.66 -3.67
C GLU A 132 -5.48 -1.21 -3.45
N THR A 133 -4.71 -0.45 -2.67
CA THR A 133 -5.04 0.94 -2.37
C THR A 133 -5.12 1.81 -3.63
N ALA A 134 -4.17 1.67 -4.54
CA ALA A 134 -4.18 2.43 -5.80
C ALA A 134 -5.37 2.06 -6.68
N GLN A 135 -5.65 0.75 -6.86
CA GLN A 135 -6.77 0.28 -7.66
C GLN A 135 -8.10 0.76 -7.09
N ARG A 136 -8.33 0.52 -5.81
CA ARG A 136 -9.57 0.93 -5.11
C ARG A 136 -9.85 2.43 -5.26
N VAL A 137 -8.84 3.28 -5.13
CA VAL A 137 -9.05 4.73 -5.28
C VAL A 137 -9.33 5.11 -6.73
N LEU A 138 -8.63 4.52 -7.70
CA LEU A 138 -8.91 4.77 -9.12
C LEU A 138 -10.33 4.33 -9.51
N ASP A 139 -10.80 3.20 -8.96
CA ASP A 139 -12.16 2.70 -9.18
C ASP A 139 -13.20 3.63 -8.53
N LEU A 140 -12.96 4.10 -7.30
CA LEU A 140 -13.84 5.07 -6.62
C LEU A 140 -13.93 6.40 -7.38
N LEU A 141 -12.83 6.86 -7.97
CA LEU A 141 -12.80 8.04 -8.81
C LEU A 141 -13.50 7.81 -10.16
N GLY A 142 -13.69 6.55 -10.58
CA GLY A 142 -14.23 6.22 -11.89
C GLY A 142 -13.43 6.84 -13.03
N LEU A 143 -12.10 6.85 -12.91
CA LEU A 143 -11.19 7.49 -13.87
C LEU A 143 -11.34 6.86 -15.26
N LYS A 144 -11.45 7.69 -16.30
CA LYS A 144 -11.68 7.26 -17.68
C LYS A 144 -10.50 7.62 -18.60
N GLU A 145 -10.43 6.94 -19.72
CA GLU A 145 -9.51 7.29 -20.80
C GLU A 145 -9.69 8.75 -21.24
N GLY A 146 -8.57 9.46 -21.41
CA GLY A 146 -8.54 10.87 -21.80
C GLY A 146 -8.71 11.86 -20.65
N GLU A 147 -9.13 11.43 -19.46
CA GLU A 147 -9.22 12.30 -18.28
C GLU A 147 -7.83 12.63 -17.71
N THR A 148 -7.76 13.71 -16.94
CA THR A 148 -6.57 14.17 -16.23
C THR A 148 -6.71 13.97 -14.74
N LEU A 149 -5.86 13.12 -14.15
CA LEU A 149 -5.75 12.86 -12.73
C LEU A 149 -4.68 13.76 -12.09
N LEU A 150 -5.04 14.54 -11.08
CA LEU A 150 -4.05 15.13 -10.16
C LEU A 150 -3.77 14.12 -9.04
N LEU A 151 -2.52 13.67 -8.94
CA LEU A 151 -2.09 12.69 -7.95
C LEU A 151 -1.08 13.30 -6.97
N HIS A 152 -1.50 13.52 -5.73
CA HIS A 152 -0.60 13.96 -4.67
C HIS A 152 0.19 12.78 -4.10
N GLY A 153 1.48 12.98 -3.85
CA GLY A 153 2.36 11.91 -3.36
C GLY A 153 2.72 10.86 -4.42
N ALA A 154 2.80 11.25 -5.68
CA ALA A 154 3.02 10.35 -6.81
C ALA A 154 4.31 9.52 -6.75
N ALA A 155 5.33 9.96 -6.00
CA ALA A 155 6.60 9.24 -5.84
C ALA A 155 6.58 8.15 -4.74
N GLY A 156 5.56 8.10 -3.88
CA GLY A 156 5.37 7.04 -2.89
C GLY A 156 4.90 5.72 -3.52
N ALA A 157 4.92 4.61 -2.76
CA ALA A 157 4.57 3.29 -3.30
C ALA A 157 3.17 3.25 -3.93
N VAL A 158 2.15 3.76 -3.24
CA VAL A 158 0.77 3.85 -3.77
C VAL A 158 0.71 4.76 -4.99
N GLY A 159 1.35 5.95 -4.92
CA GLY A 159 1.37 6.90 -6.02
C GLY A 159 2.02 6.36 -7.29
N GLN A 160 3.08 5.56 -7.15
CA GLN A 160 3.74 4.91 -8.29
C GLN A 160 2.82 3.88 -8.96
N VAL A 161 2.12 3.07 -8.19
CA VAL A 161 1.14 2.11 -8.73
C VAL A 161 0.00 2.86 -9.42
N ALA A 162 -0.60 3.85 -8.73
CA ALA A 162 -1.69 4.64 -9.29
C ALA A 162 -1.29 5.33 -10.60
N THR A 163 -0.06 5.89 -10.68
CA THR A 163 0.48 6.48 -11.90
C THR A 163 0.51 5.48 -13.05
N GLN A 164 1.12 4.30 -12.82
CA GLN A 164 1.28 3.28 -13.87
C GLN A 164 -0.07 2.75 -14.34
N LEU A 165 -1.01 2.50 -13.43
CA LEU A 165 -2.35 2.03 -13.76
C LEU A 165 -3.16 3.10 -14.53
N ALA A 166 -3.15 4.35 -14.07
CA ALA A 166 -3.88 5.44 -14.72
C ALA A 166 -3.34 5.73 -16.12
N VAL A 167 -2.01 5.78 -16.30
CA VAL A 167 -1.38 5.93 -17.62
C VAL A 167 -1.71 4.77 -18.54
N ALA A 168 -1.68 3.53 -18.02
CA ALA A 168 -2.05 2.34 -18.79
C ALA A 168 -3.54 2.34 -19.21
N ALA A 169 -4.42 2.99 -18.43
CA ALA A 169 -5.83 3.21 -18.75
C ALA A 169 -6.08 4.40 -19.69
N GLY A 170 -5.03 5.07 -20.19
CA GLY A 170 -5.13 6.19 -21.12
C GLY A 170 -5.42 7.57 -20.48
N ALA A 171 -5.29 7.69 -19.15
CA ALA A 171 -5.41 8.96 -18.45
C ALA A 171 -4.10 9.74 -18.45
N THR A 172 -4.19 11.06 -18.40
CA THR A 172 -3.06 11.94 -18.12
C THR A 172 -2.87 12.06 -16.62
N VAL A 173 -1.66 11.85 -16.11
CA VAL A 173 -1.36 11.98 -14.68
C VAL A 173 -0.48 13.20 -14.43
N VAL A 174 -0.99 14.18 -13.66
CA VAL A 174 -0.19 15.26 -13.10
C VAL A 174 0.19 14.84 -11.67
N GLY A 175 1.46 14.48 -11.48
CA GLY A 175 1.94 13.91 -10.20
C GLY A 175 2.71 14.92 -9.37
N THR A 176 2.30 15.12 -8.09
CA THR A 176 3.08 15.99 -7.20
C THR A 176 4.20 15.21 -6.53
N ALA A 177 5.42 15.77 -6.57
CA ALA A 177 6.59 15.25 -5.89
C ALA A 177 7.64 16.33 -5.66
N SER A 178 8.69 16.03 -4.87
CA SER A 178 9.89 16.87 -4.82
C SER A 178 10.60 16.89 -6.19
N PRO A 179 11.29 17.99 -6.56
CA PRO A 179 12.00 18.09 -7.83
C PRO A 179 12.98 16.93 -8.10
N ALA A 180 13.60 16.38 -7.07
CA ALA A 180 14.49 15.23 -7.19
C ALA A 180 13.81 13.94 -7.74
N ASN A 181 12.48 13.87 -7.66
CA ASN A 181 11.69 12.73 -8.15
C ASN A 181 11.03 12.98 -9.52
N HIS A 182 11.21 14.17 -10.13
CA HIS A 182 10.52 14.51 -11.36
C HIS A 182 10.91 13.62 -12.55
N ASP A 183 12.19 13.33 -12.74
CA ASP A 183 12.64 12.45 -13.83
C ASP A 183 12.12 11.03 -13.66
N PHE A 184 12.06 10.55 -12.43
CA PHE A 184 11.47 9.27 -12.13
C PHE A 184 9.97 9.25 -12.49
N LEU A 185 9.19 10.26 -12.10
CA LEU A 185 7.77 10.34 -12.47
C LEU A 185 7.54 10.41 -13.97
N ARG A 186 8.40 11.14 -14.71
CA ARG A 186 8.36 11.17 -16.18
C ARG A 186 8.58 9.76 -16.76
N SER A 187 9.49 8.97 -16.17
CA SER A 187 9.73 7.60 -16.63
C SER A 187 8.53 6.67 -16.41
N LEU A 188 7.62 7.03 -15.49
CA LEU A 188 6.34 6.33 -15.29
C LEU A 188 5.20 6.88 -16.17
N GLY A 189 5.46 7.90 -16.99
CA GLY A 189 4.48 8.54 -17.88
C GLY A 189 3.71 9.70 -17.26
N ALA A 190 4.04 10.15 -16.04
CA ALA A 190 3.40 11.31 -15.42
C ALA A 190 4.05 12.64 -15.82
N VAL A 191 3.26 13.70 -15.72
CA VAL A 191 3.72 15.10 -15.77
C VAL A 191 4.01 15.55 -14.33
N PRO A 192 5.27 15.67 -13.89
CA PRO A 192 5.58 16.00 -12.52
C PRO A 192 5.45 17.50 -12.25
N VAL A 193 4.92 17.84 -11.06
CA VAL A 193 4.90 19.20 -10.52
C VAL A 193 5.40 19.21 -9.07
N ALA A 194 6.08 20.28 -8.68
CA ALA A 194 6.49 20.43 -7.27
C ALA A 194 5.27 20.80 -6.41
N TYR A 195 5.16 20.20 -5.22
CA TYR A 195 4.17 20.58 -4.20
C TYR A 195 4.55 21.91 -3.50
N GLY A 196 3.71 22.40 -2.59
CA GLY A 196 3.94 23.64 -1.82
C GLY A 196 3.43 24.89 -2.51
N ALA A 197 3.87 26.08 -2.04
CA ALA A 197 3.38 27.37 -2.51
C ALA A 197 3.37 27.49 -4.04
N GLY A 198 2.25 27.99 -4.61
CA GLY A 198 2.06 28.11 -6.05
C GLY A 198 1.73 26.79 -6.79
N LEU A 199 1.33 25.75 -6.06
CA LEU A 199 0.96 24.45 -6.64
C LEU A 199 -0.16 24.59 -7.70
N ALA A 200 -1.21 25.36 -7.40
CA ALA A 200 -2.33 25.55 -8.33
C ALA A 200 -1.89 26.07 -9.70
N ASP A 201 -0.98 27.04 -9.75
CA ASP A 201 -0.50 27.60 -11.02
C ASP A 201 0.37 26.60 -11.78
N ARG A 202 1.21 25.82 -11.08
CA ARG A 202 1.98 24.74 -11.68
C ARG A 202 1.09 23.64 -12.27
N VAL A 203 0.01 23.28 -11.57
CA VAL A 203 -0.96 22.30 -12.08
C VAL A 203 -1.68 22.83 -13.30
N ARG A 204 -2.17 24.09 -13.29
CA ARG A 204 -2.81 24.71 -14.46
C ARG A 204 -1.86 24.79 -15.66
N ALA A 205 -0.59 25.08 -15.43
CA ALA A 205 0.41 25.10 -16.49
C ALA A 205 0.70 23.69 -17.06
N ALA A 206 0.67 22.66 -16.22
CA ALA A 206 0.90 21.26 -16.60
C ALA A 206 -0.34 20.63 -17.27
N ALA A 207 -1.54 21.08 -16.91
CA ALA A 207 -2.82 20.60 -17.43
C ALA A 207 -3.70 21.79 -17.84
N PRO A 208 -3.41 22.48 -18.96
CA PRO A 208 -4.19 23.63 -19.41
C PRO A 208 -5.64 23.26 -19.78
N GLN A 209 -5.92 21.98 -20.06
CA GLN A 209 -7.26 21.43 -20.27
C GLN A 209 -8.07 21.30 -18.97
N GLY A 210 -7.45 21.48 -17.79
CA GLY A 210 -8.02 21.23 -16.47
C GLY A 210 -7.68 19.84 -15.92
N ILE A 211 -8.16 19.57 -14.70
CA ILE A 211 -8.12 18.26 -14.06
C ILE A 211 -9.53 17.74 -13.88
N ASP A 212 -9.74 16.43 -13.94
CA ASP A 212 -11.04 15.76 -13.85
C ASP A 212 -11.23 15.03 -12.52
N ALA A 213 -10.13 14.58 -11.91
CA ALA A 213 -10.15 13.84 -10.65
C ALA A 213 -8.89 14.11 -9.82
N VAL A 214 -8.98 13.89 -8.51
CA VAL A 214 -7.85 14.03 -7.58
C VAL A 214 -7.72 12.79 -6.72
N PHE A 215 -6.52 12.23 -6.69
CA PHE A 215 -6.11 11.22 -5.71
C PHE A 215 -5.10 11.84 -4.75
N ASP A 216 -5.48 11.97 -3.49
CA ASP A 216 -4.54 12.42 -2.46
C ASP A 216 -3.97 11.25 -1.67
N ALA A 217 -2.69 10.92 -1.93
CA ALA A 217 -1.91 9.95 -1.19
C ALA A 217 -0.84 10.60 -0.29
N ALA A 218 -0.88 11.93 -0.11
CA ALA A 218 0.09 12.70 0.65
C ALA A 218 -0.47 13.30 1.93
N GLY A 219 -1.74 13.73 1.93
CA GLY A 219 -2.28 14.62 2.94
C GLY A 219 -1.64 16.02 2.84
N GLN A 220 -1.11 16.54 3.94
CA GLN A 220 -0.32 17.78 3.96
C GLN A 220 -1.05 18.99 3.34
N ASP A 221 -2.31 19.19 3.71
CA ASP A 221 -3.17 20.28 3.23
C ASP A 221 -3.39 20.32 1.71
N ALA A 222 -3.33 19.14 1.04
CA ALA A 222 -3.57 19.04 -0.39
C ALA A 222 -5.03 19.26 -0.79
N LEU A 223 -6.00 19.02 0.09
CA LEU A 223 -7.43 19.09 -0.22
C LEU A 223 -7.92 20.49 -0.60
N PRO A 224 -7.60 21.59 0.13
CA PRO A 224 -8.09 22.92 -0.24
C PRO A 224 -7.68 23.35 -1.66
N VAL A 225 -6.44 23.11 -2.06
CA VAL A 225 -5.98 23.46 -3.41
C VAL A 225 -6.61 22.56 -4.48
N SER A 226 -6.84 21.29 -4.16
CA SER A 226 -7.50 20.32 -5.04
C SER A 226 -8.95 20.71 -5.32
N ILE A 227 -9.69 21.06 -4.27
CA ILE A 227 -11.08 21.56 -4.37
C ILE A 227 -11.14 22.82 -5.24
N ALA A 228 -10.23 23.78 -5.00
CA ALA A 228 -10.17 25.01 -5.82
C ALA A 228 -9.85 24.72 -7.30
N LEU A 229 -9.02 23.73 -7.60
CA LEU A 229 -8.70 23.32 -8.96
C LEU A 229 -9.88 22.65 -9.68
N LEU A 230 -10.77 21.96 -8.93
CA LEU A 230 -12.02 21.38 -9.45
C LEU A 230 -13.22 22.37 -9.36
N GLY A 231 -12.97 23.68 -9.17
CA GLY A 231 -14.03 24.68 -9.14
C GLY A 231 -14.98 24.57 -7.95
N GLY A 232 -14.56 23.94 -6.87
CA GLY A 232 -15.34 23.72 -5.65
C GLY A 232 -15.99 22.32 -5.55
N ALA A 233 -15.88 21.47 -6.57
CA ALA A 233 -16.41 20.11 -6.55
C ALA A 233 -15.53 19.19 -5.69
N THR A 234 -16.13 18.24 -4.98
CA THR A 234 -15.45 17.28 -4.09
C THR A 234 -15.74 15.82 -4.41
N ASP A 235 -16.73 15.55 -5.24
CA ASP A 235 -17.22 14.23 -5.61
C ASP A 235 -16.20 13.38 -6.39
N ARG A 236 -15.22 14.03 -7.04
CA ARG A 236 -14.11 13.40 -7.76
C ARG A 236 -12.76 13.59 -7.04
N ILE A 237 -12.77 13.74 -5.69
CA ILE A 237 -11.59 13.78 -4.84
C ILE A 237 -11.65 12.61 -3.85
N VAL A 238 -10.60 11.81 -3.81
CA VAL A 238 -10.43 10.75 -2.79
C VAL A 238 -9.07 10.89 -2.13
N THR A 239 -9.05 10.85 -0.80
CA THR A 239 -7.81 10.82 -0.01
C THR A 239 -7.67 9.51 0.77
N ILE A 240 -6.43 9.08 0.96
CA ILE A 240 -6.04 7.99 1.86
C ILE A 240 -5.15 8.49 3.01
N ALA A 241 -4.86 9.79 3.02
CA ALA A 241 -3.84 10.37 3.90
C ALA A 241 -4.38 11.44 4.85
N ASP A 242 -5.40 12.20 4.44
CA ASP A 242 -5.97 13.29 5.22
C ASP A 242 -7.16 12.81 6.06
N MET A 243 -6.96 12.72 7.39
CA MET A 243 -8.00 12.29 8.35
C MET A 243 -9.13 13.31 8.54
N HIS A 244 -8.95 14.56 8.06
CA HIS A 244 -9.94 15.63 8.10
C HIS A 244 -10.76 15.77 6.81
N ALA A 245 -10.68 14.77 5.92
CA ALA A 245 -11.39 14.78 4.63
C ALA A 245 -12.89 15.09 4.75
N ALA A 246 -13.54 14.59 5.80
CA ALA A 246 -14.97 14.82 6.04
C ALA A 246 -15.29 16.31 6.26
N ASP A 247 -14.41 17.10 6.86
CA ASP A 247 -14.58 18.53 7.08
C ASP A 247 -14.62 19.31 5.76
N HIS A 248 -14.07 18.71 4.70
CA HIS A 248 -14.05 19.22 3.33
C HIS A 248 -15.10 18.58 2.41
N GLY A 249 -15.90 17.65 2.90
CA GLY A 249 -16.86 16.88 2.08
C GLY A 249 -16.18 15.95 1.07
N VAL A 250 -14.94 15.53 1.38
CA VAL A 250 -14.12 14.63 0.55
C VAL A 250 -14.18 13.19 1.08
N VAL A 251 -14.12 12.22 0.20
CA VAL A 251 -14.10 10.80 0.58
C VAL A 251 -12.73 10.41 1.14
N PHE A 252 -12.70 9.94 2.38
CA PHE A 252 -11.56 9.25 2.96
C PHE A 252 -11.70 7.74 2.72
N SER A 253 -10.73 7.13 2.03
CA SER A 253 -10.75 5.72 1.67
C SER A 253 -9.78 4.93 2.53
N ALA A 254 -10.30 4.24 3.57
CA ALA A 254 -9.52 3.46 4.53
C ALA A 254 -9.44 1.95 4.19
N GLY A 255 -10.13 1.49 3.16
CA GLY A 255 -10.29 0.06 2.82
C GLY A 255 -11.74 -0.25 2.42
N GLY A 256 -12.19 -1.49 2.66
CA GLY A 256 -13.56 -1.90 2.38
C GLY A 256 -13.75 -2.66 1.08
N THR A 257 -12.68 -2.93 0.35
CA THR A 257 -12.71 -3.81 -0.81
C THR A 257 -13.05 -5.24 -0.38
N PRO A 258 -14.03 -5.90 -1.02
CA PRO A 258 -14.35 -7.29 -0.74
C PRO A 258 -13.14 -8.22 -0.94
N PRO A 259 -12.99 -9.27 -0.09
CA PRO A 259 -11.83 -10.16 -0.15
C PRO A 259 -11.56 -10.78 -1.52
N GLU A 260 -12.60 -11.16 -2.24
CA GLU A 260 -12.48 -11.71 -3.60
C GLU A 260 -11.94 -10.69 -4.62
N GLU A 261 -12.32 -9.42 -4.47
CA GLU A 261 -11.79 -8.35 -5.31
C GLU A 261 -10.34 -8.02 -4.94
N VAL A 262 -10.00 -7.99 -3.64
CA VAL A 262 -8.61 -7.82 -3.17
C VAL A 262 -7.70 -8.86 -3.81
N ARG A 263 -8.11 -10.13 -3.77
CA ARG A 263 -7.35 -11.25 -4.35
C ARG A 263 -7.24 -11.14 -5.87
N ALA A 264 -8.33 -10.78 -6.54
CA ALA A 264 -8.33 -10.59 -8.00
C ALA A 264 -7.36 -9.47 -8.42
N VAL A 265 -7.38 -8.34 -7.71
CA VAL A 265 -6.46 -7.20 -7.92
C VAL A 265 -5.01 -7.64 -7.72
N MET A 266 -4.69 -8.32 -6.61
CA MET A 266 -3.33 -8.82 -6.36
C MET A 266 -2.84 -9.77 -7.46
N ALA A 267 -3.68 -10.70 -7.91
CA ALA A 267 -3.35 -11.63 -8.99
C ALA A 267 -3.13 -10.89 -10.33
N ALA A 268 -3.94 -9.86 -10.63
CA ALA A 268 -3.77 -9.04 -11.82
C ALA A 268 -2.47 -8.23 -11.76
N HIS A 269 -2.17 -7.60 -10.63
CA HIS A 269 -0.95 -6.80 -10.45
C HIS A 269 0.31 -7.68 -10.48
N ALA A 270 0.25 -8.90 -9.94
CA ALA A 270 1.36 -9.85 -10.08
C ALA A 270 1.65 -10.21 -11.54
N ARG A 271 0.60 -10.40 -12.37
CA ARG A 271 0.78 -10.60 -13.82
C ARG A 271 1.43 -9.40 -14.49
N LEU A 272 0.93 -8.18 -14.22
CA LEU A 272 1.52 -6.97 -14.76
C LEU A 272 2.99 -6.80 -14.32
N ALA A 273 3.32 -7.19 -13.09
CA ALA A 273 4.69 -7.14 -12.60
C ALA A 273 5.61 -8.15 -13.31
N VAL A 274 5.13 -9.37 -13.58
CA VAL A 274 5.86 -10.36 -14.39
C VAL A 274 6.09 -9.88 -15.82
N GLU A 275 5.11 -9.16 -16.40
CA GLU A 275 5.19 -8.56 -17.74
C GLU A 275 6.07 -7.31 -17.78
N GLY A 276 6.57 -6.82 -16.65
CA GLY A 276 7.34 -5.57 -16.55
C GLY A 276 6.51 -4.29 -16.75
N ARG A 277 5.19 -4.39 -16.62
CA ARG A 277 4.22 -3.29 -16.82
C ARG A 277 3.79 -2.64 -15.50
N LEU A 278 4.16 -3.22 -14.38
CA LEU A 278 3.94 -2.68 -13.04
C LEU A 278 5.18 -2.96 -12.19
N ALA A 279 5.72 -1.94 -11.56
CA ALA A 279 6.84 -2.09 -10.64
C ALA A 279 6.76 -1.10 -9.47
N VAL A 280 7.11 -1.57 -8.29
CA VAL A 280 7.35 -0.72 -7.12
C VAL A 280 8.78 -1.03 -6.63
N PRO A 281 9.74 -0.11 -6.81
CA PRO A 281 11.13 -0.34 -6.40
C PRO A 281 11.25 -0.57 -4.90
N VAL A 282 12.00 -1.59 -4.51
CA VAL A 282 12.51 -1.72 -3.14
C VAL A 282 13.66 -0.74 -2.97
N VAL A 283 13.49 0.21 -2.06
CA VAL A 283 14.47 1.28 -1.82
C VAL A 283 15.51 0.85 -0.79
N GLU A 284 15.04 0.19 0.27
CA GLU A 284 15.89 -0.27 1.34
C GLU A 284 15.35 -1.55 1.97
N THR A 285 16.27 -2.40 2.43
CA THR A 285 15.97 -3.70 3.04
C THR A 285 16.53 -3.74 4.45
N PHE A 286 15.70 -4.11 5.41
CA PHE A 286 16.05 -4.22 6.82
C PHE A 286 16.01 -5.68 7.28
N ALA A 287 16.82 -6.03 8.28
CA ALA A 287 16.61 -7.26 9.03
C ALA A 287 15.41 -7.11 9.97
N LEU A 288 14.79 -8.22 10.39
CA LEU A 288 13.68 -8.19 11.34
C LEU A 288 14.01 -7.38 12.61
N ALA A 289 15.20 -7.54 13.15
CA ALA A 289 15.66 -6.81 14.34
C ALA A 289 15.72 -5.27 14.15
N ASP A 290 15.78 -4.79 12.90
CA ASP A 290 15.86 -3.37 12.56
C ASP A 290 14.51 -2.76 12.17
N ALA A 291 13.39 -3.45 12.48
CA ALA A 291 12.04 -3.00 12.11
C ALA A 291 11.69 -1.60 12.67
N ALA A 292 12.20 -1.23 13.84
CA ALA A 292 12.04 0.13 14.37
C ALA A 292 12.63 1.18 13.42
N LYS A 293 13.87 0.97 12.94
CA LYS A 293 14.52 1.86 11.97
C LYS A 293 13.78 1.94 10.64
N ALA A 294 13.22 0.79 10.18
CA ALA A 294 12.40 0.76 8.97
C ALA A 294 11.14 1.61 9.12
N GLN A 295 10.47 1.55 10.27
CA GLN A 295 9.31 2.41 10.55
C GLN A 295 9.70 3.88 10.75
N GLU A 296 10.80 4.19 11.41
CA GLU A 296 11.34 5.56 11.51
C GLU A 296 11.58 6.19 10.14
N LEU A 297 12.21 5.45 9.22
CA LEU A 297 12.43 5.92 7.86
C LEU A 297 11.12 6.12 7.10
N SER A 298 10.15 5.21 7.26
CA SER A 298 8.81 5.35 6.68
C SER A 298 8.07 6.56 7.23
N GLU A 299 8.17 6.82 8.53
CA GLU A 299 7.53 7.95 9.24
C GLU A 299 8.15 9.29 8.84
N ALA A 300 9.47 9.36 8.64
CA ALA A 300 10.16 10.54 8.14
C ALA A 300 9.69 10.96 6.74
N GLY A 301 9.04 10.06 6.01
CA GLY A 301 8.56 10.31 4.65
C GLY A 301 9.67 10.33 3.61
N HIS A 302 9.35 10.83 2.41
CA HIS A 302 10.29 10.99 1.29
C HIS A 302 10.87 9.68 0.72
N VAL A 303 10.29 8.53 1.08
CA VAL A 303 10.65 7.22 0.52
C VAL A 303 10.10 7.12 -0.91
N ARG A 304 11.00 6.93 -1.88
CA ARG A 304 10.64 6.77 -3.29
C ARG A 304 10.44 5.29 -3.64
N GLY A 305 9.38 4.68 -3.17
CA GLY A 305 9.09 3.26 -3.37
C GLY A 305 8.77 2.55 -2.07
N LYS A 306 9.29 1.33 -1.90
CA LYS A 306 8.94 0.45 -0.79
C LYS A 306 10.15 0.15 0.09
N LEU A 307 9.93 0.12 1.39
CA LEU A 307 10.83 -0.46 2.38
C LEU A 307 10.36 -1.89 2.66
N ILE A 308 11.29 -2.80 2.86
CA ILE A 308 10.98 -4.19 3.20
C ILE A 308 11.83 -4.68 4.38
N ILE A 309 11.29 -5.67 5.08
CA ILE A 309 11.95 -6.39 6.18
C ILE A 309 12.15 -7.84 5.77
N LYS A 310 13.37 -8.33 5.88
CA LYS A 310 13.70 -9.76 5.78
C LYS A 310 13.51 -10.43 7.13
N VAL A 311 12.78 -11.52 7.13
CA VAL A 311 12.39 -12.22 8.34
C VAL A 311 13.22 -13.49 8.55
#